data_1c3932118e2b580dde61c47cae424baa
#
_entry.id   1c3932118e2b580dde61c47cae424baa
#
_cell.length_a   1.000
_cell.length_b   1.000
_cell.length_c   1.000
_cell.angle_alpha   90.00
_cell.angle_beta   90.00
_cell.angle_gamma   90.00
#
_symmetry.space_group_name_H-M   'P 1'
#
loop_
_entity.id
_entity.type
_entity.pdbx_description
1 polymer ?
#
loop_
_entity_poly.entity_id
_entity_poly.type
_entity_poly.pdbx_seq_one_letter_code
_entity_poly.pdbx_strand_id
1 'polypeptide(L)'
;MLKSFILKDPYLDSSLGNYKRGSLFRNDVVFVSVTDGSFSARVFCACGDGFVSAFDTAMKKTESFVAENNCEPLWLKVDYINSSNIISRTEFTEKIRGAREFFFKKGVSFDVGFETALLEAQLNCCGLIDYKLGVLNDEKIKQYLAECGTVLTSIPDMLVEFTTVGYICDENKKMYKLYPDEENYGRRIIGELTKDDIKQVIETSSVYLANAVKDNGQFDYGVNPVNDFHFVTYNILRHSGTIWSLIMQYDTTKDEKLISKIESTINFLMQSIEYSDDDHAYLVERKADEIKLGGNAIAIVTLSTYASVFGSNKYDKLITALANSILDMQEADGSYYHVLSFPGFERKERDRIVYYDGEATFALARAYSVTNDRRYLDAAEKALDYFIENDYTRFCDHWIAYAVNEVTIYDPKERYLNFELKNANDNLGKIFNQDTTFHTFLELLMAAFSLYERIKEKKIYASYMQKFNFEAFIRTIYRRAHYMLGGYLYPETAMYMKVPLSVAYTFCVRHDSYRIRIDDVQHYIGGYYNFYNNFDKLDEYYKDITDKPKTTHIDTNVDSERASFVNWILSNI
;
A
#
# COMPACT_ATOMS: atom_id res chain seq x y z
N MET A 1 -15.22 29.73 -1.19
CA MET A 1 -15.42 28.71 -0.13
C MET A 1 -14.08 28.34 0.52
N LEU A 2 -13.07 27.86 -0.21
CA LEU A 2 -11.77 27.43 0.34
C LEU A 2 -11.05 28.57 1.12
N LYS A 3 -10.99 29.79 0.57
CA LYS A 3 -10.45 30.96 1.29
C LYS A 3 -11.11 31.17 2.67
N SER A 4 -12.44 31.07 2.73
CA SER A 4 -13.19 31.23 4.00
C SER A 4 -12.96 30.08 4.98
N PHE A 5 -12.66 28.87 4.47
CA PHE A 5 -12.30 27.72 5.29
C PHE A 5 -10.91 27.92 5.92
N ILE A 6 -9.93 28.32 5.11
CA ILE A 6 -8.56 28.60 5.56
C ILE A 6 -8.52 29.72 6.61
N LEU A 7 -9.22 30.82 6.38
CA LEU A 7 -9.27 31.97 7.30
C LEU A 7 -9.91 31.67 8.67
N LYS A 8 -10.60 30.55 8.82
CA LYS A 8 -11.17 30.10 10.10
C LYS A 8 -10.22 29.20 10.90
N ASP A 9 -9.10 28.78 10.31
CA ASP A 9 -8.16 27.90 11.00
C ASP A 9 -7.31 28.71 12.00
N PRO A 10 -7.41 28.40 13.31
CA PRO A 10 -6.59 29.10 14.34
C PRO A 10 -5.08 28.95 14.12
N TYR A 11 -4.66 27.90 13.39
CA TYR A 11 -3.25 27.67 13.08
C TYR A 11 -2.68 28.73 12.12
N LEU A 12 -3.52 29.31 11.25
CA LEU A 12 -3.10 30.37 10.33
C LEU A 12 -2.54 31.58 11.08
N ASP A 13 -3.24 32.04 12.13
CA ASP A 13 -2.80 33.22 12.91
C ASP A 13 -1.53 32.93 13.72
N SER A 14 -1.41 31.73 14.31
CA SER A 14 -0.24 31.35 15.11
C SER A 14 1.01 31.12 14.27
N SER A 15 0.86 30.51 13.09
CA SER A 15 1.97 30.21 12.19
C SER A 15 2.50 31.47 11.48
N LEU A 16 1.62 32.33 11.00
CA LEU A 16 2.01 33.64 10.42
C LEU A 16 2.74 34.52 11.42
N GLY A 17 2.33 34.51 12.70
CA GLY A 17 3.02 35.22 13.77
C GLY A 17 4.45 34.72 14.06
N ASN A 18 4.65 33.39 13.98
CA ASN A 18 5.95 32.75 14.18
C ASN A 18 6.85 32.86 12.94
N TYR A 19 6.30 32.80 11.73
CA TYR A 19 7.01 33.00 10.47
C TYR A 19 7.62 34.40 10.41
N LYS A 20 6.85 35.45 10.75
CA LYS A 20 7.34 36.86 10.78
C LYS A 20 8.45 37.12 11.79
N ARG A 21 8.57 36.30 12.85
CA ARG A 21 9.62 36.46 13.89
C ARG A 21 10.96 35.83 13.53
N GLY A 22 11.00 34.84 12.65
CA GLY A 22 12.22 34.08 12.29
C GLY A 22 12.59 34.10 10.81
N SER A 23 11.75 34.66 9.95
CA SER A 23 11.94 34.61 8.49
C SER A 23 12.78 35.80 8.00
N LEU A 24 13.70 35.52 7.07
CA LEU A 24 14.41 36.51 6.26
C LEU A 24 13.47 37.25 5.28
N PHE A 25 12.27 36.71 5.06
CA PHE A 25 11.31 37.20 4.08
C PHE A 25 10.16 37.94 4.77
N ARG A 26 9.82 39.12 4.24
CA ARG A 26 8.76 39.97 4.80
C ARG A 26 7.37 39.67 4.27
N ASN A 27 7.29 38.96 3.14
CA ASN A 27 6.05 38.70 2.41
C ASN A 27 5.55 37.29 2.70
N ASP A 28 4.24 37.15 2.80
CA ASP A 28 3.61 35.84 2.84
C ASP A 28 3.61 35.21 1.41
N VAL A 29 3.85 33.92 1.32
CA VAL A 29 3.92 33.19 0.06
C VAL A 29 2.85 32.10 0.03
N VAL A 30 2.03 32.12 -1.01
CA VAL A 30 0.91 31.19 -1.23
C VAL A 30 1.07 30.51 -2.57
N PHE A 31 0.84 29.20 -2.60
CA PHE A 31 0.74 28.38 -3.79
C PHE A 31 -0.72 27.93 -3.97
N VAL A 32 -1.19 27.96 -5.22
CA VAL A 32 -2.47 27.38 -5.63
C VAL A 32 -2.20 26.36 -6.70
N SER A 33 -2.56 25.11 -6.44
CA SER A 33 -2.45 23.99 -7.38
C SER A 33 -3.82 23.62 -7.90
N VAL A 34 -3.95 23.45 -9.23
CA VAL A 34 -5.22 23.13 -9.90
C VAL A 34 -5.04 22.08 -10.97
N THR A 35 -6.01 21.19 -11.10
CA THR A 35 -6.12 20.20 -12.19
C THR A 35 -7.58 19.87 -12.44
N ASP A 36 -7.91 19.47 -13.69
CA ASP A 36 -9.18 18.83 -14.04
C ASP A 36 -9.11 17.29 -13.98
N GLY A 37 -7.96 16.75 -13.52
CA GLY A 37 -7.69 15.31 -13.43
C GLY A 37 -7.07 14.69 -14.68
N SER A 38 -7.01 15.39 -15.81
CA SER A 38 -6.42 14.90 -17.07
C SER A 38 -4.93 15.24 -17.21
N PHE A 39 -4.44 16.21 -16.45
CA PHE A 39 -3.05 16.66 -16.44
C PHE A 39 -2.52 16.88 -15.02
N SER A 40 -1.20 16.73 -14.85
CA SER A 40 -0.50 17.03 -13.60
C SER A 40 -0.75 18.48 -13.17
N ALA A 41 -1.09 18.69 -11.90
CA ALA A 41 -1.51 20.00 -11.39
C ALA A 41 -0.57 21.14 -11.79
N ARG A 42 -1.17 22.23 -12.26
CA ARG A 42 -0.47 23.51 -12.43
C ARG A 42 -0.43 24.24 -11.09
N VAL A 43 0.74 24.74 -10.77
CA VAL A 43 1.00 25.42 -9.49
C VAL A 43 1.31 26.89 -9.75
N PHE A 44 0.56 27.77 -9.10
CA PHE A 44 0.72 29.21 -9.20
C PHE A 44 1.17 29.77 -7.85
N CYS A 45 2.33 30.40 -7.84
CA CYS A 45 2.89 31.03 -6.66
C CYS A 45 2.66 32.55 -6.68
N ALA A 46 2.41 33.13 -5.54
CA ALA A 46 2.40 34.58 -5.34
C ALA A 46 2.89 34.97 -3.96
N CYS A 47 3.60 36.09 -3.91
CA CYS A 47 4.00 36.78 -2.70
C CYS A 47 3.09 37.98 -2.46
N GLY A 48 2.80 38.32 -1.22
CA GLY A 48 1.95 39.46 -0.86
C GLY A 48 2.19 39.98 0.54
N ASP A 49 1.70 41.20 0.81
CA ASP A 49 1.66 41.75 2.16
C ASP A 49 0.45 41.17 2.90
N GLY A 50 0.68 40.01 3.53
CA GLY A 50 -0.32 39.19 4.18
C GLY A 50 -0.91 38.08 3.30
N PHE A 51 -1.39 37.01 3.97
CA PHE A 51 -1.98 35.81 3.33
C PHE A 51 -3.04 36.17 2.29
N VAL A 52 -3.97 37.07 2.61
CA VAL A 52 -5.09 37.45 1.75
C VAL A 52 -4.61 38.01 0.41
N SER A 53 -3.62 38.90 0.43
CA SER A 53 -3.05 39.53 -0.77
C SER A 53 -2.32 38.50 -1.64
N ALA A 54 -1.50 37.64 -1.04
CA ALA A 54 -0.81 36.55 -1.73
C ALA A 54 -1.81 35.55 -2.34
N PHE A 55 -2.81 35.12 -1.56
CA PHE A 55 -3.86 34.21 -2.00
C PHE A 55 -4.65 34.77 -3.22
N ASP A 56 -5.13 36.01 -3.11
CA ASP A 56 -5.93 36.62 -4.19
C ASP A 56 -5.11 36.78 -5.47
N THR A 57 -3.82 37.05 -5.34
CA THR A 57 -2.89 37.15 -6.49
C THR A 57 -2.66 35.76 -7.12
N ALA A 58 -2.40 34.73 -6.33
CA ALA A 58 -2.24 33.37 -6.82
C ALA A 58 -3.53 32.86 -7.46
N MET A 59 -4.70 33.12 -6.86
CA MET A 59 -6.00 32.75 -7.41
C MET A 59 -6.29 33.43 -8.77
N LYS A 60 -5.98 34.71 -8.95
CA LYS A 60 -6.12 35.40 -10.25
C LYS A 60 -5.29 34.72 -11.34
N LYS A 61 -4.04 34.30 -11.05
CA LYS A 61 -3.21 33.54 -11.98
C LYS A 61 -3.87 32.20 -12.34
N THR A 62 -4.42 31.52 -11.33
CA THR A 62 -5.15 30.23 -11.51
C THR A 62 -6.39 30.41 -12.38
N GLU A 63 -7.21 31.44 -12.10
CA GLU A 63 -8.44 31.76 -12.85
C GLU A 63 -8.12 32.10 -14.32
N SER A 64 -7.04 32.85 -14.59
CA SER A 64 -6.57 33.13 -15.95
C SER A 64 -6.21 31.85 -16.69
N PHE A 65 -5.42 30.96 -16.05
CA PHE A 65 -5.05 29.67 -16.63
C PHE A 65 -6.29 28.80 -16.95
N VAL A 66 -7.22 28.71 -16.00
CA VAL A 66 -8.46 27.94 -16.15
C VAL A 66 -9.27 28.46 -17.36
N ALA A 67 -9.41 29.78 -17.49
CA ALA A 67 -10.14 30.41 -18.58
C ALA A 67 -9.44 30.21 -19.95
N GLU A 68 -8.10 30.41 -20.00
CA GLU A 68 -7.30 30.27 -21.22
C GLU A 68 -7.28 28.85 -21.77
N ASN A 69 -7.31 27.84 -20.88
CA ASN A 69 -7.24 26.42 -21.25
C ASN A 69 -8.63 25.74 -21.29
N ASN A 70 -9.70 26.48 -21.04
CA ASN A 70 -11.07 25.94 -20.94
C ASN A 70 -11.15 24.70 -20.03
N CYS A 71 -10.46 24.77 -18.90
CA CYS A 71 -10.32 23.68 -17.93
C CYS A 71 -11.44 23.79 -16.89
N GLU A 72 -12.07 22.67 -16.51
CA GLU A 72 -13.00 22.62 -15.40
C GLU A 72 -12.28 22.05 -14.16
N PRO A 73 -11.98 22.88 -13.15
CA PRO A 73 -11.22 22.45 -11.99
C PRO A 73 -11.92 21.32 -11.21
N LEU A 74 -11.26 20.16 -11.14
CA LEU A 74 -11.70 19.03 -10.34
C LEU A 74 -11.20 19.14 -8.90
N TRP A 75 -9.90 19.41 -8.74
CA TRP A 75 -9.26 19.57 -7.44
C TRP A 75 -8.50 20.89 -7.36
N LEU A 76 -8.58 21.52 -6.18
CA LEU A 76 -7.90 22.76 -5.88
C LEU A 76 -7.18 22.64 -4.53
N LYS A 77 -5.84 22.76 -4.53
CA LYS A 77 -5.02 22.73 -3.31
C LYS A 77 -4.41 24.10 -3.07
N VAL A 78 -4.35 24.53 -1.82
CA VAL A 78 -3.72 25.77 -1.39
C VAL A 78 -2.69 25.44 -0.33
N ASP A 79 -1.47 25.90 -0.54
CA ASP A 79 -0.38 25.80 0.41
C ASP A 79 0.15 27.19 0.75
N TYR A 80 0.42 27.47 2.03
CA TYR A 80 1.15 28.67 2.40
C TYR A 80 2.37 28.32 3.22
N ILE A 81 3.45 29.09 3.04
CA ILE A 81 4.71 28.84 3.73
C ILE A 81 4.58 29.18 5.21
N ASN A 82 4.93 28.22 6.08
CA ASN A 82 4.98 28.40 7.52
C ASN A 82 6.41 28.50 8.08
N SER A 83 7.41 28.03 7.34
CA SER A 83 8.83 28.22 7.65
C SER A 83 9.69 28.21 6.40
N SER A 84 10.79 28.95 6.39
CA SER A 84 11.78 28.95 5.32
C SER A 84 13.17 29.30 5.82
N ASN A 85 14.20 28.66 5.22
CA ASN A 85 15.60 28.86 5.52
C ASN A 85 16.43 28.87 4.24
N ILE A 86 17.50 29.69 4.21
CA ILE A 86 18.50 29.60 3.15
C ILE A 86 19.54 28.56 3.57
N ILE A 87 19.76 27.58 2.71
CA ILE A 87 20.72 26.49 2.95
C ILE A 87 21.56 26.24 1.72
N SER A 88 22.71 25.58 1.90
CA SER A 88 23.50 25.14 0.78
C SER A 88 22.85 23.94 0.06
N ARG A 89 23.11 23.79 -1.23
CA ARG A 89 22.70 22.63 -2.00
C ARG A 89 23.23 21.31 -1.41
N THR A 90 24.44 21.34 -0.87
CA THR A 90 25.03 20.18 -0.18
C THR A 90 24.20 19.77 1.03
N GLU A 91 23.85 20.74 1.89
CA GLU A 91 23.00 20.48 3.05
C GLU A 91 21.61 19.96 2.66
N PHE A 92 21.01 20.54 1.60
CA PHE A 92 19.74 20.09 1.07
C PHE A 92 19.82 18.62 0.59
N THR A 93 20.91 18.26 -0.09
CA THR A 93 21.19 16.89 -0.55
C THR A 93 21.32 15.90 0.63
N GLU A 94 21.99 16.29 1.70
CA GLU A 94 22.11 15.47 2.91
C GLU A 94 20.73 15.23 3.55
N LYS A 95 19.86 16.25 3.56
CA LYS A 95 18.47 16.10 4.04
C LYS A 95 17.66 15.16 3.16
N ILE A 96 17.83 15.18 1.83
CA ILE A 96 17.18 14.21 0.93
C ILE A 96 17.63 12.78 1.26
N ARG A 97 18.93 12.56 1.44
CA ARG A 97 19.48 11.24 1.82
C ARG A 97 19.00 10.74 3.17
N GLY A 98 18.73 11.64 4.09
CA GLY A 98 18.16 11.35 5.40
C GLY A 98 16.63 11.24 5.40
N ALA A 99 15.96 11.47 4.26
CA ALA A 99 14.50 11.42 4.20
C ALA A 99 13.98 10.02 4.47
N ARG A 100 13.08 9.91 5.44
CA ARG A 100 12.37 8.68 5.76
C ARG A 100 11.13 8.54 4.86
N GLU A 101 10.60 7.34 4.80
CA GLU A 101 9.33 7.06 4.12
C GLU A 101 9.38 7.29 2.59
N PHE A 102 10.57 7.50 2.02
CA PHE A 102 10.73 7.86 0.60
C PHE A 102 9.83 9.04 0.18
N PHE A 103 9.67 9.98 1.09
CA PHE A 103 8.92 11.20 0.89
C PHE A 103 9.65 12.37 1.55
N PHE A 104 10.26 13.23 0.73
CA PHE A 104 10.95 14.42 1.21
C PHE A 104 9.95 15.53 1.52
N LYS A 105 9.92 16.01 2.76
CA LYS A 105 8.85 16.85 3.32
C LYS A 105 9.13 18.35 3.23
N LYS A 106 10.06 18.75 2.39
CA LYS A 106 10.40 20.17 2.19
C LYS A 106 10.20 20.55 0.72
N GLY A 107 9.65 21.74 0.51
CA GLY A 107 9.72 22.43 -0.77
C GLY A 107 11.07 23.11 -0.95
N VAL A 108 11.38 23.51 -2.18
CA VAL A 108 12.59 24.25 -2.53
C VAL A 108 12.27 25.41 -3.45
N SER A 109 12.90 26.57 -3.23
CA SER A 109 12.98 27.63 -4.25
C SER A 109 14.43 27.87 -4.66
N PHE A 110 14.62 28.09 -5.95
CA PHE A 110 15.93 28.39 -6.53
C PHE A 110 16.20 29.90 -6.59
N ASP A 111 15.26 30.70 -6.07
CA ASP A 111 15.37 32.14 -5.91
C ASP A 111 14.65 32.62 -4.64
N VAL A 112 15.03 33.81 -4.16
CA VAL A 112 14.45 34.40 -2.94
C VAL A 112 13.06 35.02 -3.17
N GLY A 113 12.64 35.19 -4.42
CA GLY A 113 11.32 35.69 -4.81
C GLY A 113 10.27 34.59 -4.95
N PHE A 114 10.65 33.33 -4.82
CA PHE A 114 9.80 32.16 -5.03
C PHE A 114 9.21 32.01 -6.44
N GLU A 115 9.87 32.61 -7.47
CA GLU A 115 9.44 32.48 -8.86
C GLU A 115 9.74 31.09 -9.45
N THR A 116 10.78 30.43 -8.92
CA THR A 116 11.20 29.08 -9.31
C THR A 116 10.98 28.07 -8.17
N ALA A 117 9.95 28.25 -7.36
CA ALA A 117 9.67 27.41 -6.21
C ALA A 117 8.91 26.12 -6.61
N LEU A 118 9.27 25.02 -5.96
CA LEU A 118 8.65 23.71 -6.10
C LEU A 118 8.19 23.21 -4.73
N LEU A 119 6.92 22.82 -4.62
CA LEU A 119 6.36 22.18 -3.44
C LEU A 119 6.98 20.79 -3.25
N GLU A 120 6.95 20.30 -2.00
CA GLU A 120 7.36 18.92 -1.70
C GLU A 120 6.61 17.87 -2.56
N ALA A 121 5.31 18.09 -2.79
CA ALA A 121 4.52 17.19 -3.62
C ALA A 121 5.03 17.14 -5.07
N GLN A 122 5.43 18.29 -5.66
CA GLN A 122 6.05 18.33 -6.99
C GLN A 122 7.39 17.60 -7.00
N LEU A 123 8.23 17.82 -5.97
CA LEU A 123 9.54 17.16 -5.88
C LEU A 123 9.40 15.62 -5.86
N ASN A 124 8.47 15.11 -5.09
CA ASN A 124 8.24 13.68 -4.94
C ASN A 124 7.44 13.09 -6.11
N CYS A 125 6.26 13.62 -6.37
CA CYS A 125 5.28 13.01 -7.28
C CYS A 125 5.58 13.25 -8.76
N CYS A 126 6.37 14.29 -9.10
CA CYS A 126 6.83 14.51 -10.47
C CYS A 126 8.23 13.91 -10.73
N GLY A 127 8.78 13.15 -9.77
CA GLY A 127 10.06 12.46 -9.90
C GLY A 127 11.26 13.41 -10.05
N LEU A 128 11.21 14.57 -9.37
CA LEU A 128 12.27 15.59 -9.41
C LEU A 128 13.40 15.30 -8.42
N ILE A 129 13.19 14.34 -7.51
CA ILE A 129 14.22 13.75 -6.65
C ILE A 129 14.60 12.37 -7.19
N ASP A 130 15.89 12.11 -7.31
CA ASP A 130 16.43 10.78 -7.51
C ASP A 130 16.73 10.16 -6.14
N TYR A 131 15.82 9.31 -5.65
CA TYR A 131 15.98 8.66 -4.34
C TYR A 131 17.08 7.59 -4.31
N LYS A 132 17.49 7.02 -5.46
CA LYS A 132 18.59 6.06 -5.52
C LYS A 132 19.93 6.74 -5.29
N LEU A 133 20.09 7.94 -5.83
CA LEU A 133 21.29 8.77 -5.64
C LEU A 133 21.17 9.72 -4.44
N GLY A 134 19.96 9.99 -3.94
CA GLY A 134 19.68 10.93 -2.85
C GLY A 134 19.97 12.38 -3.25
N VAL A 135 19.56 12.80 -4.45
CA VAL A 135 19.84 14.14 -4.99
C VAL A 135 18.64 14.71 -5.77
N LEU A 136 18.63 16.03 -5.95
CA LEU A 136 17.76 16.68 -6.93
C LEU A 136 18.18 16.26 -8.36
N ASN A 137 17.19 15.99 -9.22
CA ASN A 137 17.43 15.72 -10.63
C ASN A 137 17.40 17.03 -11.42
N ASP A 138 18.55 17.65 -11.61
CA ASP A 138 18.69 18.97 -12.22
C ASP A 138 18.06 19.08 -13.60
N GLU A 139 18.26 18.08 -14.45
CA GLU A 139 17.74 18.11 -15.82
C GLU A 139 16.21 18.00 -15.84
N LYS A 140 15.64 17.11 -15.01
CA LYS A 140 14.18 17.02 -14.88
C LYS A 140 13.57 18.28 -14.28
N ILE A 141 14.23 18.92 -13.30
CA ILE A 141 13.77 20.18 -12.71
C ILE A 141 13.72 21.28 -13.74
N LYS A 142 14.79 21.46 -14.54
CA LYS A 142 14.84 22.45 -15.60
C LYS A 142 13.75 22.21 -16.65
N GLN A 143 13.58 20.96 -17.07
CA GLN A 143 12.53 20.58 -18.03
C GLN A 143 11.14 20.86 -17.44
N TYR A 144 10.87 20.45 -16.19
CA TYR A 144 9.59 20.66 -15.53
C TYR A 144 9.23 22.15 -15.42
N LEU A 145 10.19 22.98 -14.97
CA LEU A 145 9.99 24.42 -14.88
C LEU A 145 9.76 25.07 -16.27
N ALA A 146 10.48 24.61 -17.28
CA ALA A 146 10.26 25.08 -18.66
C ALA A 146 8.86 24.74 -19.19
N GLU A 147 8.35 23.54 -18.92
CA GLU A 147 6.97 23.14 -19.21
C GLU A 147 5.93 23.98 -18.44
N CYS A 148 6.32 24.52 -17.29
CA CYS A 148 5.53 25.47 -16.50
C CYS A 148 5.68 26.93 -16.96
N GLY A 149 6.48 27.21 -17.97
CA GLY A 149 6.72 28.56 -18.51
C GLY A 149 7.81 29.34 -17.78
N THR A 150 8.62 28.67 -16.93
CA THR A 150 9.71 29.29 -16.16
C THR A 150 11.06 28.72 -16.59
N VAL A 151 12.03 29.58 -16.91
CA VAL A 151 13.36 29.16 -17.36
C VAL A 151 14.35 29.20 -16.20
N LEU A 152 14.91 28.04 -15.85
CA LEU A 152 16.01 27.91 -14.88
C LEU A 152 17.27 27.43 -15.62
N THR A 153 18.29 28.28 -15.73
CA THR A 153 19.52 27.96 -16.47
C THR A 153 20.44 27.01 -15.70
N SER A 154 20.53 27.20 -14.39
CA SER A 154 21.33 26.35 -13.49
C SER A 154 20.72 26.30 -12.10
N ILE A 155 20.88 25.17 -11.41
CA ILE A 155 20.53 25.07 -9.99
C ILE A 155 21.59 25.83 -9.20
N PRO A 156 21.22 26.82 -8.37
CA PRO A 156 22.18 27.59 -7.58
C PRO A 156 22.77 26.78 -6.41
N ASP A 157 23.93 27.24 -5.90
CA ASP A 157 24.58 26.62 -4.74
C ASP A 157 23.84 26.91 -3.41
N MET A 158 23.09 27.99 -3.37
CA MET A 158 22.24 28.36 -2.22
C MET A 158 20.78 28.25 -2.62
N LEU A 159 20.00 27.59 -1.79
CA LEU A 159 18.60 27.27 -2.00
C LEU A 159 17.76 27.84 -0.86
N VAL A 160 16.49 28.08 -1.10
CA VAL A 160 15.52 28.35 -0.04
C VAL A 160 14.71 27.07 0.19
N GLU A 161 14.98 26.38 1.30
CA GLU A 161 14.07 25.30 1.74
C GLU A 161 12.88 25.89 2.47
N PHE A 162 11.72 25.25 2.35
CA PHE A 162 10.53 25.71 3.07
C PHE A 162 9.58 24.56 3.40
N THR A 163 8.70 24.81 4.38
CA THR A 163 7.54 23.95 4.69
C THR A 163 6.27 24.73 4.49
N THR A 164 5.17 24.00 4.26
CA THR A 164 3.86 24.58 4.03
C THR A 164 2.81 24.02 4.97
N VAL A 165 1.72 24.76 5.12
CA VAL A 165 0.45 24.26 5.61
C VAL A 165 -0.51 24.23 4.43
N GLY A 166 -1.06 23.05 4.17
CA GLY A 166 -1.88 22.79 2.99
C GLY A 166 -3.36 22.58 3.30
N TYR A 167 -4.18 22.90 2.32
CA TYR A 167 -5.63 22.65 2.30
C TYR A 167 -6.05 22.22 0.90
N ILE A 168 -6.97 21.25 0.83
CA ILE A 168 -7.50 20.75 -0.44
C ILE A 168 -9.03 20.85 -0.48
N CYS A 169 -9.57 21.18 -1.64
CA CYS A 169 -10.96 21.02 -2.01
C CYS A 169 -11.06 19.91 -3.06
N ASP A 170 -11.80 18.85 -2.74
CA ASP A 170 -11.98 17.68 -3.62
C ASP A 170 -13.14 17.90 -4.63
N GLU A 171 -13.39 16.89 -5.47
CA GLU A 171 -14.46 16.89 -6.48
C GLU A 171 -15.87 17.03 -5.90
N ASN A 172 -16.06 16.62 -4.65
CA ASN A 172 -17.32 16.76 -3.91
C ASN A 172 -17.45 18.12 -3.23
N LYS A 173 -16.52 19.06 -3.48
CA LYS A 173 -16.44 20.37 -2.83
C LYS A 173 -16.20 20.28 -1.31
N LYS A 174 -15.76 19.13 -0.82
CA LYS A 174 -15.36 18.94 0.57
C LYS A 174 -13.93 19.45 0.77
N MET A 175 -13.73 20.14 1.88
CA MET A 175 -12.44 20.78 2.19
C MET A 175 -11.77 20.07 3.35
N TYR A 176 -10.46 19.83 3.18
CA TYR A 176 -9.64 19.18 4.18
C TYR A 176 -8.38 20.03 4.46
N LYS A 177 -7.99 20.08 5.72
CA LYS A 177 -6.65 20.49 6.13
C LYS A 177 -5.70 19.31 5.99
N LEU A 178 -4.46 19.59 5.60
CA LEU A 178 -3.42 18.59 5.48
C LEU A 178 -2.56 18.55 6.75
N TYR A 179 -1.98 17.37 7.03
CA TYR A 179 -1.04 17.24 8.14
C TYR A 179 0.19 18.11 7.93
N PRO A 180 0.53 19.01 8.87
CA PRO A 180 1.74 19.81 8.84
C PRO A 180 2.91 19.12 9.56
N ASP A 181 2.69 17.92 10.11
CA ASP A 181 3.66 17.20 10.94
C ASP A 181 4.56 16.24 10.12
N GLU A 182 5.58 15.72 10.79
CA GLU A 182 6.61 14.90 10.15
C GLU A 182 6.11 13.54 9.64
N GLU A 183 5.14 12.91 10.29
CA GLU A 183 4.76 11.53 9.94
C GLU A 183 3.84 11.46 8.70
N ASN A 184 2.81 12.28 8.70
CA ASN A 184 1.74 12.22 7.67
C ASN A 184 1.73 13.47 6.77
N TYR A 185 2.84 14.19 6.72
CA TYR A 185 2.97 15.47 6.03
C TYR A 185 2.35 15.46 4.63
N GLY A 186 1.55 16.48 4.35
CA GLY A 186 0.95 16.72 3.04
C GLY A 186 -0.29 15.86 2.72
N ARG A 187 -0.69 14.93 3.61
CA ARG A 187 -1.92 14.13 3.50
C ARG A 187 -3.05 14.80 4.28
N ARG A 188 -4.29 14.65 3.83
CA ARG A 188 -5.47 15.12 4.57
C ARG A 188 -5.50 14.57 5.98
N ILE A 189 -5.90 15.41 6.93
CA ILE A 189 -6.05 14.98 8.31
C ILE A 189 -7.21 13.98 8.39
N ILE A 190 -6.86 12.76 8.75
CA ILE A 190 -7.78 11.68 9.08
C ILE A 190 -7.63 11.49 10.58
N GLY A 191 -8.72 11.60 11.33
CA GLY A 191 -8.73 11.29 12.74
C GLY A 191 -8.60 9.79 13.02
N GLU A 192 -9.32 9.29 13.99
CA GLU A 192 -9.45 7.84 14.19
C GLU A 192 -10.17 7.24 12.99
N LEU A 193 -9.65 6.08 12.51
CA LEU A 193 -10.24 5.37 11.39
C LEU A 193 -11.62 4.83 11.79
N THR A 194 -12.62 5.14 10.97
CA THR A 194 -13.95 4.58 11.11
C THR A 194 -14.16 3.39 10.18
N LYS A 195 -15.17 2.58 10.47
CA LYS A 195 -15.56 1.46 9.58
C LYS A 195 -15.95 1.94 8.18
N ASP A 196 -16.56 3.14 8.10
CA ASP A 196 -16.95 3.76 6.82
C ASP A 196 -15.72 4.24 6.03
N ASP A 197 -14.69 4.79 6.68
CA ASP A 197 -13.44 5.15 6.02
C ASP A 197 -12.78 3.92 5.38
N ILE A 198 -12.74 2.79 6.10
CA ILE A 198 -12.18 1.54 5.59
C ILE A 198 -13.01 1.01 4.42
N LYS A 199 -14.34 1.03 4.56
CA LYS A 199 -15.25 0.63 3.48
C LYS A 199 -15.03 1.47 2.22
N GLN A 200 -14.92 2.79 2.36
CA GLN A 200 -14.67 3.71 1.25
C GLN A 200 -13.36 3.38 0.53
N VAL A 201 -12.28 3.08 1.28
CA VAL A 201 -10.99 2.69 0.70
C VAL A 201 -11.11 1.40 -0.13
N ILE A 202 -11.85 0.41 0.37
CA ILE A 202 -12.12 -0.85 -0.35
C ILE A 202 -12.94 -0.58 -1.62
N GLU A 203 -14.01 0.20 -1.53
CA GLU A 203 -14.90 0.53 -2.65
C GLU A 203 -14.16 1.24 -3.79
N THR A 204 -13.39 2.26 -3.48
CA THR A 204 -12.69 3.06 -4.50
C THR A 204 -11.54 2.29 -5.16
N SER A 205 -10.79 1.49 -4.38
CA SER A 205 -9.76 0.60 -4.93
C SER A 205 -10.38 -0.52 -5.79
N SER A 206 -11.61 -0.95 -5.48
CA SER A 206 -12.41 -1.87 -6.29
C SER A 206 -12.70 -1.30 -7.68
N VAL A 207 -13.09 -0.04 -7.75
CA VAL A 207 -13.32 0.65 -9.02
C VAL A 207 -12.04 0.69 -9.86
N TYR A 208 -10.89 0.98 -9.25
CA TYR A 208 -9.60 0.96 -9.95
C TYR A 208 -9.29 -0.42 -10.55
N LEU A 209 -9.36 -1.50 -9.74
CA LEU A 209 -9.08 -2.85 -10.23
C LEU A 209 -10.09 -3.32 -11.29
N ALA A 210 -11.36 -3.00 -11.13
CA ALA A 210 -12.39 -3.33 -12.11
C ALA A 210 -12.15 -2.62 -13.46
N ASN A 211 -11.70 -1.36 -13.42
CA ASN A 211 -11.36 -0.59 -14.63
C ASN A 211 -10.06 -1.11 -15.29
N ALA A 212 -9.16 -1.71 -14.53
CA ALA A 212 -7.95 -2.35 -15.09
C ALA A 212 -8.24 -3.63 -15.88
N VAL A 213 -9.46 -4.21 -15.78
CA VAL A 213 -9.84 -5.42 -16.53
C VAL A 213 -10.14 -5.08 -17.97
N LYS A 214 -9.32 -5.59 -18.89
CA LYS A 214 -9.46 -5.49 -20.35
C LYS A 214 -10.58 -6.39 -20.87
N ASP A 215 -10.99 -6.18 -22.12
CA ASP A 215 -12.09 -6.96 -22.77
C ASP A 215 -11.82 -8.47 -22.82
N ASN A 216 -10.55 -8.88 -22.90
CA ASN A 216 -10.16 -10.28 -22.90
C ASN A 216 -10.05 -10.90 -21.49
N GLY A 217 -10.34 -10.16 -20.43
CA GLY A 217 -10.22 -10.59 -19.05
C GLY A 217 -8.83 -10.43 -18.42
N GLN A 218 -7.84 -10.01 -19.18
CA GLN A 218 -6.52 -9.67 -18.66
C GLN A 218 -6.56 -8.33 -17.94
N PHE A 219 -5.78 -8.18 -16.85
CA PHE A 219 -5.61 -6.86 -16.23
C PHE A 219 -4.64 -5.98 -17.02
N ASP A 220 -4.82 -4.67 -16.98
CA ASP A 220 -3.69 -3.75 -17.10
C ASP A 220 -2.81 -3.94 -15.87
N TYR A 221 -1.59 -4.45 -16.09
CA TYR A 221 -0.78 -5.05 -15.03
C TYR A 221 -0.29 -4.05 -13.99
N GLY A 222 -0.11 -2.82 -14.40
CA GLY A 222 0.28 -1.73 -13.53
C GLY A 222 0.92 -0.57 -14.27
N VAL A 223 1.08 0.51 -13.53
CA VAL A 223 1.57 1.79 -14.05
C VAL A 223 2.54 2.44 -13.07
N ASN A 224 3.54 3.14 -13.60
CA ASN A 224 4.27 4.15 -12.85
C ASN A 224 3.59 5.50 -13.07
N PRO A 225 2.85 6.04 -12.09
CA PRO A 225 2.01 7.22 -12.29
C PRO A 225 2.81 8.53 -12.44
N VAL A 226 4.09 8.52 -12.07
CA VAL A 226 4.98 9.70 -12.21
C VAL A 226 5.18 10.07 -13.68
N ASN A 227 5.22 9.07 -14.57
CA ASN A 227 5.50 9.25 -15.99
C ASN A 227 4.48 8.54 -16.90
N ASP A 228 3.41 7.98 -16.34
CA ASP A 228 2.36 7.22 -17.04
C ASP A 228 2.92 6.03 -17.84
N PHE A 229 3.92 5.35 -17.28
CA PHE A 229 4.53 4.18 -17.91
C PHE A 229 3.80 2.92 -17.49
N HIS A 230 3.07 2.28 -18.43
CA HIS A 230 2.38 1.02 -18.21
C HIS A 230 3.33 -0.17 -18.38
N PHE A 231 3.27 -1.12 -17.44
CA PHE A 231 4.16 -2.28 -17.46
C PHE A 231 3.75 -3.29 -18.53
N VAL A 232 4.71 -3.69 -19.36
CA VAL A 232 4.51 -4.69 -20.43
C VAL A 232 4.70 -6.13 -19.95
N THR A 233 5.27 -6.32 -18.76
CA THR A 233 5.42 -7.64 -18.13
C THR A 233 4.08 -8.09 -17.58
N TYR A 234 3.90 -9.42 -17.47
CA TYR A 234 2.70 -10.01 -16.88
C TYR A 234 3.08 -11.25 -16.07
N ASN A 235 2.39 -11.48 -14.97
CA ASN A 235 2.58 -12.62 -14.11
C ASN A 235 1.21 -13.22 -13.75
N ILE A 236 1.00 -14.50 -14.07
CA ILE A 236 -0.32 -15.14 -13.90
C ILE A 236 -0.64 -15.44 -12.43
N LEU A 237 0.36 -15.63 -11.57
CA LEU A 237 0.17 -15.73 -10.12
C LEU A 237 -0.47 -14.44 -9.57
N ARG A 238 0.10 -13.27 -9.93
CA ARG A 238 -0.43 -11.98 -9.48
C ARG A 238 -1.81 -11.70 -10.05
N HIS A 239 -2.07 -12.12 -11.29
CA HIS A 239 -3.41 -12.09 -11.87
C HIS A 239 -4.41 -12.85 -10.99
N SER A 240 -4.06 -14.08 -10.60
CA SER A 240 -4.90 -14.90 -9.73
C SER A 240 -5.18 -14.21 -8.38
N GLY A 241 -4.15 -13.69 -7.71
CA GLY A 241 -4.30 -12.95 -6.45
C GLY A 241 -5.18 -11.70 -6.59
N THR A 242 -5.10 -11.01 -7.73
CA THR A 242 -5.95 -9.84 -7.99
C THR A 242 -7.43 -10.24 -8.16
N ILE A 243 -7.73 -11.39 -8.76
CA ILE A 243 -9.11 -11.93 -8.79
C ILE A 243 -9.60 -12.19 -7.36
N TRP A 244 -8.77 -12.79 -6.51
CA TRP A 244 -9.10 -12.99 -5.10
C TRP A 244 -9.47 -11.68 -4.42
N SER A 245 -8.71 -10.61 -4.66
CA SER A 245 -9.03 -9.27 -4.16
C SER A 245 -10.37 -8.74 -4.68
N LEU A 246 -10.68 -8.91 -5.97
CA LEU A 246 -11.99 -8.51 -6.52
C LEU A 246 -13.15 -9.28 -5.87
N ILE A 247 -12.96 -10.56 -5.54
CA ILE A 247 -13.98 -11.36 -4.84
C ILE A 247 -14.19 -10.83 -3.41
N MET A 248 -13.12 -10.49 -2.67
CA MET A 248 -13.20 -9.87 -1.34
C MET A 248 -13.90 -8.50 -1.39
N GLN A 249 -13.61 -7.72 -2.42
CA GLN A 249 -14.26 -6.42 -2.63
C GLN A 249 -15.76 -6.59 -2.92
N TYR A 250 -16.13 -7.56 -3.77
CA TYR A 250 -17.54 -7.93 -3.98
C TYR A 250 -18.20 -8.37 -2.68
N ASP A 251 -17.51 -9.18 -1.87
CA ASP A 251 -18.06 -9.63 -0.58
C ASP A 251 -18.34 -8.47 0.39
N THR A 252 -17.49 -7.44 0.39
CA THR A 252 -17.67 -6.22 1.20
C THR A 252 -18.75 -5.29 0.65
N THR A 253 -18.72 -5.04 -0.67
CA THR A 253 -19.50 -3.97 -1.29
C THR A 253 -20.86 -4.44 -1.83
N LYS A 254 -20.95 -5.73 -2.19
CA LYS A 254 -22.07 -6.35 -2.92
C LYS A 254 -22.38 -5.63 -4.26
N ASP A 255 -21.36 -4.98 -4.86
CA ASP A 255 -21.52 -4.35 -6.17
C ASP A 255 -21.57 -5.42 -7.27
N GLU A 256 -22.75 -5.65 -7.81
CA GLU A 256 -23.01 -6.65 -8.87
C GLU A 256 -22.19 -6.39 -10.16
N LYS A 257 -21.71 -5.16 -10.38
CA LYS A 257 -20.86 -4.84 -11.54
C LYS A 257 -19.52 -5.60 -11.50
N LEU A 258 -19.05 -5.97 -10.31
CA LEU A 258 -17.83 -6.75 -10.15
C LEU A 258 -17.97 -8.19 -10.65
N ILE A 259 -19.18 -8.77 -10.63
CA ILE A 259 -19.41 -10.18 -10.99
C ILE A 259 -18.90 -10.46 -12.42
N SER A 260 -19.29 -9.62 -13.38
CA SER A 260 -18.87 -9.79 -14.78
C SER A 260 -17.35 -9.66 -14.96
N LYS A 261 -16.71 -8.79 -14.16
CA LYS A 261 -15.25 -8.62 -14.17
C LYS A 261 -14.54 -9.83 -13.55
N ILE A 262 -15.04 -10.34 -12.43
CA ILE A 262 -14.53 -11.54 -11.78
C ILE A 262 -14.63 -12.75 -12.74
N GLU A 263 -15.79 -12.97 -13.36
CA GLU A 263 -15.96 -14.07 -14.32
C GLU A 263 -15.03 -13.94 -15.54
N SER A 264 -14.90 -12.74 -16.09
CA SER A 264 -14.00 -12.48 -17.23
C SER A 264 -12.54 -12.76 -16.87
N THR A 265 -12.08 -12.32 -15.69
CA THR A 265 -10.71 -12.54 -15.24
C THR A 265 -10.44 -14.01 -14.91
N ILE A 266 -11.40 -14.73 -14.33
CA ILE A 266 -11.29 -16.19 -14.14
C ILE A 266 -11.21 -16.90 -15.50
N ASN A 267 -12.02 -16.51 -16.48
CA ASN A 267 -11.95 -17.11 -17.82
C ASN A 267 -10.58 -16.89 -18.48
N PHE A 268 -9.92 -15.75 -18.25
CA PHE A 268 -8.54 -15.53 -18.68
C PHE A 268 -7.55 -16.44 -17.92
N LEU A 269 -7.71 -16.60 -16.61
CA LEU A 269 -6.89 -17.50 -15.79
C LEU A 269 -6.94 -18.95 -16.30
N MET A 270 -8.15 -19.41 -16.69
CA MET A 270 -8.35 -20.79 -17.22
C MET A 270 -7.50 -21.08 -18.45
N GLN A 271 -7.09 -20.08 -19.25
CA GLN A 271 -6.23 -20.28 -20.42
C GLN A 271 -4.78 -20.65 -20.04
N SER A 272 -4.41 -20.48 -18.78
CA SER A 272 -3.09 -20.86 -18.25
C SER A 272 -3.12 -22.16 -17.45
N ILE A 273 -4.28 -22.81 -17.32
CA ILE A 273 -4.40 -24.11 -16.68
C ILE A 273 -4.04 -25.21 -17.67
N GLU A 274 -3.19 -26.14 -17.25
CA GLU A 274 -2.82 -27.34 -17.98
C GLU A 274 -2.99 -28.57 -17.11
N TYR A 275 -3.54 -29.64 -17.68
CA TYR A 275 -3.67 -30.93 -17.03
C TYR A 275 -2.54 -31.87 -17.49
N SER A 276 -1.83 -32.49 -16.55
CA SER A 276 -0.89 -33.57 -16.88
C SER A 276 -1.59 -34.91 -17.04
N ASP A 277 -2.69 -35.09 -16.33
CA ASP A 277 -3.58 -36.25 -16.34
C ASP A 277 -4.97 -35.84 -15.81
N ASP A 278 -5.87 -36.83 -15.59
CA ASP A 278 -7.23 -36.56 -15.11
C ASP A 278 -7.31 -35.98 -13.68
N ASP A 279 -6.27 -36.18 -12.86
CA ASP A 279 -6.25 -35.87 -11.45
C ASP A 279 -5.31 -34.69 -11.08
N HIS A 280 -4.45 -34.22 -11.99
CA HIS A 280 -3.45 -33.19 -11.74
C HIS A 280 -3.54 -32.04 -12.74
N ALA A 281 -3.62 -30.83 -12.23
CA ALA A 281 -3.62 -29.60 -13.01
C ALA A 281 -2.58 -28.60 -12.48
N TYR A 282 -2.10 -27.74 -13.35
CA TYR A 282 -1.07 -26.76 -13.06
C TYR A 282 -1.41 -25.40 -13.66
N LEU A 283 -1.11 -24.34 -12.92
CA LEU A 283 -1.10 -22.97 -13.45
C LEU A 283 0.27 -22.69 -14.08
N VAL A 284 0.30 -22.50 -15.40
CA VAL A 284 1.53 -22.33 -16.17
C VAL A 284 1.82 -20.84 -16.41
N GLU A 285 3.00 -20.40 -16.04
CA GLU A 285 3.55 -19.10 -16.45
C GLU A 285 4.11 -19.23 -17.88
N ARG A 286 3.24 -18.99 -18.89
CA ARG A 286 3.53 -19.25 -20.31
C ARG A 286 4.78 -18.56 -20.86
N LYS A 287 5.10 -17.33 -20.34
CA LYS A 287 6.26 -16.57 -20.82
C LYS A 287 7.59 -17.14 -20.34
N ALA A 288 7.59 -17.88 -19.24
CA ALA A 288 8.77 -18.46 -18.65
C ALA A 288 8.88 -19.96 -18.89
N ASP A 289 7.83 -20.60 -19.45
CA ASP A 289 7.68 -22.05 -19.53
C ASP A 289 7.95 -22.73 -18.18
N GLU A 290 7.28 -22.19 -17.14
CA GLU A 290 7.44 -22.60 -15.75
C GLU A 290 6.08 -22.80 -15.06
N ILE A 291 6.08 -23.74 -14.12
CA ILE A 291 5.02 -23.93 -13.14
C ILE A 291 5.58 -23.53 -11.79
N LYS A 292 4.97 -22.50 -11.17
CA LYS A 292 5.38 -22.01 -9.87
C LYS A 292 4.42 -22.49 -8.79
N LEU A 293 4.97 -23.00 -7.69
CA LEU A 293 4.19 -23.47 -6.54
C LEU A 293 3.17 -22.43 -6.08
N GLY A 294 3.63 -21.17 -5.90
CA GLY A 294 2.75 -20.07 -5.51
C GLY A 294 1.65 -19.78 -6.52
N GLY A 295 1.88 -20.01 -7.83
CA GLY A 295 0.86 -19.86 -8.86
C GLY A 295 -0.31 -20.83 -8.66
N ASN A 296 -0.01 -22.14 -8.50
CA ASN A 296 -1.00 -23.15 -8.18
C ASN A 296 -1.74 -22.83 -6.88
N ALA A 297 -0.98 -22.42 -5.86
CA ALA A 297 -1.52 -22.08 -4.55
C ALA A 297 -2.54 -20.94 -4.62
N ILE A 298 -2.18 -19.81 -5.22
CA ILE A 298 -3.08 -18.65 -5.28
C ILE A 298 -4.29 -18.93 -6.18
N ALA A 299 -4.16 -19.78 -7.21
CA ALA A 299 -5.32 -20.24 -7.97
C ALA A 299 -6.34 -20.98 -7.09
N ILE A 300 -5.88 -21.89 -6.21
CA ILE A 300 -6.75 -22.57 -5.24
C ILE A 300 -7.40 -21.58 -4.28
N VAL A 301 -6.63 -20.64 -3.71
CA VAL A 301 -7.15 -19.62 -2.79
C VAL A 301 -8.24 -18.79 -3.47
N THR A 302 -8.01 -18.38 -4.71
CA THR A 302 -8.97 -17.61 -5.52
C THR A 302 -10.25 -18.39 -5.76
N LEU A 303 -10.14 -19.63 -6.28
CA LEU A 303 -11.29 -20.45 -6.65
C LEU A 303 -12.07 -20.96 -5.44
N SER A 304 -11.40 -21.28 -4.33
CA SER A 304 -12.07 -21.65 -3.07
C SER A 304 -12.80 -20.45 -2.43
N THR A 305 -12.25 -19.24 -2.56
CA THR A 305 -12.95 -18.02 -2.12
C THR A 305 -14.17 -17.75 -3.00
N TYR A 306 -14.03 -17.94 -4.32
CA TYR A 306 -15.18 -17.88 -5.23
C TYR A 306 -16.27 -18.88 -4.82
N ALA A 307 -15.91 -20.12 -4.55
CA ALA A 307 -16.86 -21.13 -4.10
C ALA A 307 -17.61 -20.71 -2.82
N SER A 308 -16.89 -20.18 -1.86
CA SER A 308 -17.46 -19.72 -0.58
C SER A 308 -18.38 -18.50 -0.74
N VAL A 309 -17.94 -17.47 -1.47
CA VAL A 309 -18.67 -16.19 -1.59
C VAL A 309 -19.91 -16.30 -2.47
N PHE A 310 -19.83 -17.10 -3.55
CA PHE A 310 -20.94 -17.30 -4.50
C PHE A 310 -21.75 -18.59 -4.26
N GLY A 311 -21.37 -19.41 -3.27
CA GLY A 311 -22.05 -20.68 -2.98
C GLY A 311 -21.98 -21.65 -4.17
N SER A 312 -20.86 -21.70 -4.89
CA SER A 312 -20.72 -22.39 -6.18
C SER A 312 -19.68 -23.52 -6.11
N ASN A 313 -20.02 -24.68 -6.66
CA ASN A 313 -19.12 -25.84 -6.81
C ASN A 313 -18.47 -25.92 -8.20
N LYS A 314 -18.57 -24.87 -9.01
CA LYS A 314 -18.12 -24.82 -10.42
C LYS A 314 -16.67 -25.25 -10.61
N TYR A 315 -15.81 -24.96 -9.64
CA TYR A 315 -14.36 -25.17 -9.74
C TYR A 315 -13.81 -26.28 -8.81
N ASP A 316 -14.65 -27.04 -8.11
CA ASP A 316 -14.22 -28.04 -7.12
C ASP A 316 -13.26 -29.08 -7.72
N LYS A 317 -13.54 -29.58 -8.94
CA LYS A 317 -12.66 -30.52 -9.64
C LYS A 317 -11.28 -29.91 -9.95
N LEU A 318 -11.24 -28.64 -10.35
CA LEU A 318 -9.99 -27.95 -10.63
C LEU A 318 -9.21 -27.66 -9.33
N ILE A 319 -9.89 -27.27 -8.25
CA ILE A 319 -9.28 -27.12 -6.93
C ILE A 319 -8.62 -28.43 -6.49
N THR A 320 -9.33 -29.57 -6.66
CA THR A 320 -8.79 -30.90 -6.35
C THR A 320 -7.55 -31.21 -7.17
N ALA A 321 -7.58 -30.98 -8.49
CA ALA A 321 -6.47 -31.29 -9.38
C ALA A 321 -5.23 -30.40 -9.10
N LEU A 322 -5.43 -29.10 -8.83
CA LEU A 322 -4.35 -28.20 -8.43
C LEU A 322 -3.76 -28.59 -7.06
N ALA A 323 -4.61 -29.01 -6.11
CA ALA A 323 -4.17 -29.42 -4.77
C ALA A 323 -3.37 -30.73 -4.82
N ASN A 324 -3.76 -31.71 -5.65
CA ASN A 324 -2.96 -32.91 -5.88
C ASN A 324 -1.56 -32.57 -6.42
N SER A 325 -1.47 -31.61 -7.35
CA SER A 325 -0.17 -31.14 -7.86
C SER A 325 0.70 -30.49 -6.79
N ILE A 326 0.11 -29.77 -5.81
CA ILE A 326 0.86 -29.24 -4.66
C ILE A 326 1.33 -30.37 -3.74
N LEU A 327 0.54 -31.45 -3.54
CA LEU A 327 0.98 -32.62 -2.78
C LEU A 327 2.24 -33.26 -3.40
N ASP A 328 2.31 -33.35 -4.73
CA ASP A 328 3.47 -33.89 -5.44
C ASP A 328 4.71 -32.99 -5.34
N MET A 329 4.49 -31.71 -5.08
CA MET A 329 5.59 -30.74 -4.84
C MET A 329 6.03 -30.70 -3.38
N GLN A 330 5.39 -31.42 -2.46
CA GLN A 330 5.81 -31.49 -1.06
C GLN A 330 6.80 -32.62 -0.81
N GLU A 331 7.90 -32.32 -0.12
CA GLU A 331 8.93 -33.29 0.29
C GLU A 331 8.52 -34.09 1.54
N ALA A 332 9.29 -35.16 1.79
CA ALA A 332 9.05 -36.04 2.92
C ALA A 332 9.16 -35.35 4.28
N ASP A 333 9.95 -34.29 4.39
CA ASP A 333 10.12 -33.48 5.61
C ASP A 333 9.07 -32.37 5.77
N GLY A 334 8.18 -32.14 4.79
CA GLY A 334 7.16 -31.08 4.79
C GLY A 334 7.55 -29.82 4.03
N SER A 335 8.80 -29.69 3.58
CA SER A 335 9.21 -28.60 2.68
C SER A 335 8.64 -28.78 1.27
N TYR A 336 8.84 -27.77 0.41
CA TYR A 336 8.31 -27.81 -0.96
C TYR A 336 9.39 -27.58 -2.01
N TYR A 337 9.15 -28.12 -3.21
CA TYR A 337 9.76 -27.65 -4.45
C TYR A 337 8.97 -26.46 -4.98
N HIS A 338 9.66 -25.45 -5.49
CA HIS A 338 9.02 -24.19 -5.84
C HIS A 338 8.72 -24.03 -7.33
N VAL A 339 9.50 -24.68 -8.19
CA VAL A 339 9.37 -24.51 -9.64
C VAL A 339 9.53 -25.83 -10.37
N LEU A 340 8.63 -26.07 -11.33
CA LEU A 340 8.75 -27.13 -12.33
C LEU A 340 8.90 -26.52 -13.72
N SER A 341 9.59 -27.21 -14.63
CA SER A 341 9.63 -26.87 -16.06
C SER A 341 8.28 -27.19 -16.72
N PHE A 342 7.96 -26.51 -17.79
CA PHE A 342 6.84 -26.85 -18.66
C PHE A 342 7.35 -26.97 -20.11
N PRO A 343 6.95 -28.00 -20.88
CA PRO A 343 5.95 -29.03 -20.56
C PRO A 343 6.49 -30.29 -19.88
N GLY A 344 7.77 -30.32 -19.48
CA GLY A 344 8.43 -31.54 -18.98
C GLY A 344 8.10 -31.90 -17.52
N PHE A 345 7.54 -31.00 -16.73
CA PHE A 345 7.23 -31.16 -15.30
C PHE A 345 8.46 -31.56 -14.44
N GLU A 346 9.67 -31.26 -14.92
CA GLU A 346 10.91 -31.57 -14.21
C GLU A 346 11.16 -30.53 -13.11
N ARG A 347 11.69 -31.01 -11.98
CA ARG A 347 12.02 -30.15 -10.85
C ARG A 347 13.18 -29.23 -11.21
N LYS A 348 12.98 -27.92 -10.97
CA LYS A 348 14.01 -26.90 -10.99
C LYS A 348 14.50 -26.60 -9.58
N GLU A 349 15.42 -25.64 -9.44
CA GLU A 349 15.94 -25.20 -8.14
C GLU A 349 14.85 -24.65 -7.21
N ARG A 350 15.09 -24.71 -5.89
CA ARG A 350 14.29 -23.98 -4.90
C ARG A 350 14.55 -22.50 -5.09
N ASP A 351 13.50 -21.75 -5.45
CA ASP A 351 13.61 -20.34 -5.80
C ASP A 351 13.14 -19.41 -4.66
N ARG A 352 12.03 -19.72 -3.97
CA ARG A 352 11.42 -18.82 -2.99
C ARG A 352 10.85 -19.54 -1.77
N ILE A 353 11.65 -19.63 -0.72
CA ILE A 353 11.18 -20.07 0.60
C ILE A 353 10.16 -19.06 1.16
N VAL A 354 10.45 -17.76 1.07
CA VAL A 354 9.52 -16.70 1.49
C VAL A 354 8.40 -16.56 0.45
N TYR A 355 7.18 -16.64 0.92
CA TYR A 355 5.90 -16.62 0.25
C TYR A 355 5.44 -18.00 -0.25
N TYR A 356 6.13 -18.69 -1.16
CA TYR A 356 5.60 -19.90 -1.81
C TYR A 356 5.27 -21.02 -0.83
N ASP A 357 6.04 -21.21 0.23
CA ASP A 357 5.78 -22.22 1.27
C ASP A 357 4.48 -21.89 2.03
N GLY A 358 4.30 -20.63 2.43
CA GLY A 358 3.09 -20.15 3.09
C GLY A 358 1.86 -20.21 2.18
N GLU A 359 1.99 -19.76 0.91
CA GLU A 359 0.94 -19.82 -0.11
C GLU A 359 0.44 -21.24 -0.32
N ALA A 360 1.35 -22.21 -0.50
CA ALA A 360 1.01 -23.62 -0.72
C ALA A 360 0.31 -24.22 0.50
N THR A 361 0.80 -23.96 1.70
CA THR A 361 0.21 -24.46 2.94
C THR A 361 -1.19 -23.88 3.18
N PHE A 362 -1.38 -22.59 2.92
CA PHE A 362 -2.69 -21.95 2.97
C PHE A 362 -3.65 -22.54 1.92
N ALA A 363 -3.18 -22.73 0.69
CA ALA A 363 -3.95 -23.31 -0.40
C ALA A 363 -4.44 -24.73 -0.09
N LEU A 364 -3.59 -25.57 0.50
CA LEU A 364 -3.97 -26.93 0.92
C LEU A 364 -5.08 -26.91 1.99
N ALA A 365 -4.99 -26.02 2.98
CA ALA A 365 -6.05 -25.86 3.96
C ALA A 365 -7.36 -25.36 3.34
N ARG A 366 -7.27 -24.47 2.35
CA ARG A 366 -8.43 -23.99 1.55
C ARG A 366 -9.00 -25.09 0.66
N ALA A 367 -8.18 -25.95 0.07
CA ALA A 367 -8.64 -27.11 -0.67
C ALA A 367 -9.41 -28.09 0.23
N TYR A 368 -8.92 -28.32 1.47
CA TYR A 368 -9.64 -29.11 2.48
C TYR A 368 -11.02 -28.51 2.78
N SER A 369 -11.13 -27.19 2.91
CA SER A 369 -12.43 -26.55 3.20
C SER A 369 -13.51 -26.79 2.13
N VAL A 370 -13.10 -27.01 0.89
CA VAL A 370 -14.01 -27.28 -0.24
C VAL A 370 -14.28 -28.77 -0.41
N THR A 371 -13.22 -29.61 -0.29
CA THR A 371 -13.28 -31.03 -0.68
C THR A 371 -13.54 -31.99 0.48
N ASN A 372 -13.23 -31.58 1.72
CA ASN A 372 -13.14 -32.43 2.92
C ASN A 372 -12.14 -33.60 2.77
N ASP A 373 -11.19 -33.54 1.83
CA ASP A 373 -10.14 -34.56 1.67
C ASP A 373 -9.02 -34.32 2.68
N ARG A 374 -8.93 -35.20 3.67
CA ARG A 374 -7.99 -35.09 4.78
C ARG A 374 -6.52 -35.03 4.35
N ARG A 375 -6.16 -35.57 3.19
CA ARG A 375 -4.79 -35.52 2.66
C ARG A 375 -4.25 -34.10 2.57
N TYR A 376 -5.10 -33.14 2.20
CA TYR A 376 -4.71 -31.74 2.07
C TYR A 376 -4.43 -31.08 3.43
N LEU A 377 -5.28 -31.36 4.43
CA LEU A 377 -5.04 -30.84 5.77
C LEU A 377 -3.82 -31.50 6.41
N ASP A 378 -3.62 -32.81 6.26
CA ASP A 378 -2.44 -33.52 6.76
C ASP A 378 -1.13 -32.99 6.15
N ALA A 379 -1.14 -32.66 4.86
CA ALA A 379 0.00 -32.05 4.19
C ALA A 379 0.26 -30.61 4.65
N ALA A 380 -0.80 -29.81 4.88
CA ALA A 380 -0.67 -28.47 5.44
C ALA A 380 -0.08 -28.52 6.86
N GLU A 381 -0.55 -29.44 7.71
CA GLU A 381 -0.03 -29.66 9.06
C GLU A 381 1.45 -30.06 9.05
N LYS A 382 1.83 -30.95 8.12
CA LYS A 382 3.21 -31.38 7.95
C LYS A 382 4.13 -30.22 7.55
N ALA A 383 3.65 -29.31 6.70
CA ALA A 383 4.39 -28.08 6.36
C ALA A 383 4.53 -27.15 7.57
N LEU A 384 3.46 -26.98 8.37
CA LEU A 384 3.54 -26.18 9.61
C LEU A 384 4.53 -26.75 10.60
N ASP A 385 4.62 -28.08 10.74
CA ASP A 385 5.63 -28.73 11.58
C ASP A 385 7.04 -28.40 11.09
N TYR A 386 7.28 -28.47 9.76
CA TYR A 386 8.55 -28.05 9.15
C TYR A 386 8.87 -26.56 9.41
N PHE A 387 7.88 -25.65 9.32
CA PHE A 387 8.08 -24.23 9.58
C PHE A 387 8.46 -23.96 11.03
N ILE A 388 7.85 -24.67 11.97
CA ILE A 388 8.19 -24.57 13.40
C ILE A 388 9.62 -25.04 13.64
N GLU A 389 10.01 -26.20 13.11
CA GLU A 389 11.35 -26.79 13.28
C GLU A 389 12.45 -25.92 12.66
N ASN A 390 12.14 -25.17 11.60
CA ASN A 390 13.09 -24.33 10.86
C ASN A 390 12.94 -22.82 11.15
N ASP A 391 12.25 -22.44 12.24
CA ASP A 391 12.09 -21.05 12.73
C ASP A 391 11.64 -20.05 11.65
N TYR A 392 10.56 -20.35 10.95
CA TYR A 392 10.01 -19.51 9.89
C TYR A 392 9.42 -18.18 10.37
N THR A 393 9.25 -17.96 11.68
CA THR A 393 8.84 -16.66 12.25
C THR A 393 9.79 -15.52 11.87
N ARG A 394 11.08 -15.83 11.60
CA ARG A 394 12.09 -14.85 11.15
C ARG A 394 11.77 -14.18 9.82
N PHE A 395 10.95 -14.81 8.96
CA PHE A 395 10.60 -14.27 7.65
C PHE A 395 9.52 -13.19 7.71
N CYS A 396 8.72 -13.15 8.80
CA CYS A 396 7.61 -12.20 8.94
C CYS A 396 6.64 -12.28 7.74
N ASP A 397 6.31 -13.52 7.36
CA ASP A 397 5.53 -13.83 6.16
C ASP A 397 4.04 -13.92 6.49
N HIS A 398 3.24 -13.10 5.82
CA HIS A 398 1.79 -13.05 5.98
C HIS A 398 1.06 -14.30 5.46
N TRP A 399 1.64 -14.99 4.45
CA TRP A 399 1.05 -16.23 3.94
C TRP A 399 1.12 -17.35 4.97
N ILE A 400 2.19 -17.40 5.77
CA ILE A 400 2.30 -18.32 6.92
C ILE A 400 1.20 -17.98 7.94
N ALA A 401 0.98 -16.71 8.24
CA ALA A 401 -0.08 -16.30 9.15
C ALA A 401 -1.48 -16.72 8.64
N TYR A 402 -1.76 -16.54 7.36
CA TYR A 402 -2.98 -17.06 6.73
C TYR A 402 -3.07 -18.59 6.82
N ALA A 403 -1.99 -19.30 6.53
CA ALA A 403 -1.94 -20.76 6.59
C ALA A 403 -2.25 -21.29 8.00
N VAL A 404 -1.58 -20.76 9.02
CA VAL A 404 -1.82 -21.16 10.41
C VAL A 404 -3.24 -20.82 10.84
N ASN A 405 -3.73 -19.63 10.50
CA ASN A 405 -5.10 -19.24 10.81
C ASN A 405 -6.12 -20.20 10.19
N GLU A 406 -5.95 -20.60 8.94
CA GLU A 406 -6.86 -21.51 8.24
C GLU A 406 -6.77 -22.95 8.79
N VAL A 407 -5.58 -23.53 8.92
CA VAL A 407 -5.37 -24.90 9.44
C VAL A 407 -6.00 -25.05 10.84
N THR A 408 -5.80 -24.03 11.69
CA THR A 408 -6.30 -24.08 13.08
C THR A 408 -7.81 -23.85 13.24
N ILE A 409 -8.53 -23.58 12.15
CA ILE A 409 -10.00 -23.69 12.12
C ILE A 409 -10.42 -25.14 12.31
N TYR A 410 -9.69 -26.07 11.69
CA TYR A 410 -10.02 -27.51 11.61
C TYR A 410 -9.28 -28.33 12.66
N ASP A 411 -7.99 -28.02 12.89
CA ASP A 411 -7.15 -28.72 13.86
C ASP A 411 -6.32 -27.72 14.71
N PRO A 412 -6.88 -27.19 15.81
CA PRO A 412 -6.26 -26.15 16.61
C PRO A 412 -5.19 -26.71 17.58
N LYS A 413 -4.14 -27.34 17.07
CA LYS A 413 -3.04 -27.85 17.89
C LYS A 413 -2.30 -26.70 18.57
N GLU A 414 -2.00 -26.86 19.86
CA GLU A 414 -1.34 -25.84 20.66
C GLU A 414 -0.04 -25.32 20.02
N ARG A 415 0.77 -26.20 19.40
CA ARG A 415 2.04 -25.82 18.77
C ARG A 415 1.83 -24.83 17.61
N TYR A 416 0.77 -24.98 16.82
CA TYR A 416 0.43 -24.07 15.72
C TYR A 416 -0.08 -22.72 16.25
N LEU A 417 -0.94 -22.75 17.26
CA LEU A 417 -1.43 -21.54 17.90
C LEU A 417 -0.29 -20.73 18.52
N ASN A 418 0.61 -21.40 19.24
CA ASN A 418 1.79 -20.77 19.83
C ASN A 418 2.76 -20.22 18.77
N PHE A 419 2.93 -20.92 17.65
CA PHE A 419 3.78 -20.49 16.55
C PHE A 419 3.30 -19.17 15.94
N GLU A 420 2.00 -19.03 15.65
CA GLU A 420 1.47 -17.79 15.07
C GLU A 420 1.45 -16.64 16.09
N LEU A 421 1.06 -16.90 17.33
CA LEU A 421 1.15 -15.88 18.39
C LEU A 421 2.59 -15.37 18.54
N LYS A 422 3.58 -16.28 18.47
CA LYS A 422 5.01 -15.92 18.49
C LYS A 422 5.39 -15.13 17.24
N ASN A 423 4.98 -15.57 16.06
CA ASN A 423 5.24 -14.88 14.80
C ASN A 423 4.77 -13.43 14.83
N ALA A 424 3.53 -13.18 15.25
CA ALA A 424 3.01 -11.82 15.39
C ALA A 424 3.78 -11.04 16.47
N ASN A 425 3.92 -11.60 17.68
CA ASN A 425 4.48 -10.91 18.83
C ASN A 425 5.95 -10.50 18.62
N ASP A 426 6.78 -11.38 18.08
CA ASP A 426 8.22 -11.14 17.89
C ASP A 426 8.48 -10.11 16.78
N ASN A 427 7.53 -9.93 15.85
CA ASN A 427 7.62 -8.97 14.77
C ASN A 427 6.95 -7.61 15.06
N LEU A 428 6.28 -7.42 16.22
CA LEU A 428 5.55 -6.17 16.52
C LEU A 428 6.44 -4.92 16.42
N GLY A 429 7.63 -4.95 17.00
CA GLY A 429 8.55 -3.80 16.96
C GLY A 429 8.98 -3.44 15.53
N LYS A 430 9.31 -4.43 14.72
CA LYS A 430 9.65 -4.27 13.30
C LYS A 430 8.47 -3.68 12.52
N ILE A 431 7.28 -4.26 12.67
CA ILE A 431 6.07 -3.84 11.96
C ILE A 431 5.65 -2.42 12.39
N PHE A 432 5.67 -2.12 13.70
CA PHE A 432 5.29 -0.81 14.23
C PHE A 432 6.17 0.31 13.70
N ASN A 433 7.50 0.07 13.64
CA ASN A 433 8.49 1.08 13.24
C ASN A 433 8.78 1.13 11.74
N GLN A 434 8.12 0.28 10.94
CA GLN A 434 8.32 0.27 9.49
C GLN A 434 7.94 1.62 8.87
N ASP A 435 8.88 2.26 8.21
CA ASP A 435 8.76 3.57 7.57
C ASP A 435 8.42 3.52 6.07
N THR A 436 8.03 2.35 5.57
CA THR A 436 7.40 2.18 4.26
C THR A 436 5.93 1.78 4.41
N THR A 437 5.13 2.06 3.41
CA THR A 437 3.73 1.59 3.34
C THR A 437 3.66 0.11 2.96
N PHE A 438 4.48 -0.72 3.62
CA PHE A 438 4.57 -2.15 3.33
C PHE A 438 3.25 -2.85 3.65
N HIS A 439 2.59 -3.36 2.62
CA HIS A 439 1.17 -3.71 2.64
C HIS A 439 0.87 -5.04 3.34
N THR A 440 1.75 -6.04 3.27
CA THR A 440 1.49 -7.38 3.81
C THR A 440 1.50 -7.47 5.33
N PHE A 441 2.01 -6.46 6.02
CA PHE A 441 2.04 -6.47 7.49
C PHE A 441 0.66 -6.37 8.13
N LEU A 442 -0.27 -5.66 7.51
CA LEU A 442 -1.64 -5.63 8.03
C LEU A 442 -2.32 -6.98 7.83
N GLU A 443 -2.05 -7.68 6.73
CA GLU A 443 -2.57 -9.03 6.47
C GLU A 443 -2.08 -10.02 7.53
N LEU A 444 -0.78 -10.01 7.86
CA LEU A 444 -0.21 -10.84 8.94
C LEU A 444 -0.90 -10.58 10.28
N LEU A 445 -0.97 -9.30 10.67
CA LEU A 445 -1.58 -8.91 11.95
C LEU A 445 -3.06 -9.32 12.01
N MET A 446 -3.80 -9.17 10.91
CA MET A 446 -5.23 -9.51 10.88
C MET A 446 -5.48 -11.03 10.89
N ALA A 447 -4.62 -11.83 10.26
CA ALA A 447 -4.68 -13.29 10.36
C ALA A 447 -4.41 -13.74 11.80
N ALA A 448 -3.38 -13.18 12.45
CA ALA A 448 -3.09 -13.43 13.85
C ALA A 448 -4.23 -12.96 14.80
N PHE A 449 -4.88 -11.83 14.47
CA PHE A 449 -6.03 -11.34 15.24
C PHE A 449 -7.23 -12.32 15.17
N SER A 450 -7.54 -12.83 13.99
CA SER A 450 -8.61 -13.80 13.79
C SER A 450 -8.33 -15.11 14.58
N LEU A 451 -7.07 -15.54 14.61
CA LEU A 451 -6.64 -16.69 15.42
C LEU A 451 -6.75 -16.39 16.93
N TYR A 452 -6.28 -15.22 17.36
CA TYR A 452 -6.37 -14.80 18.77
C TYR A 452 -7.83 -14.79 19.27
N GLU A 453 -8.74 -14.19 18.50
CA GLU A 453 -10.17 -14.16 18.84
C GLU A 453 -10.76 -15.57 18.92
N ARG A 454 -10.42 -16.45 17.98
CA ARG A 454 -10.87 -17.86 18.03
C ARG A 454 -10.38 -18.60 19.27
N ILE A 455 -9.12 -18.38 19.70
CA ILE A 455 -8.59 -18.95 20.94
C ILE A 455 -9.43 -18.50 22.14
N LYS A 456 -9.75 -17.19 22.22
CA LYS A 456 -10.56 -16.63 23.31
C LYS A 456 -12.00 -17.14 23.29
N GLU A 457 -12.67 -17.07 22.17
CA GLU A 457 -14.09 -17.45 22.03
C GLU A 457 -14.32 -18.93 22.31
N LYS A 458 -13.45 -19.80 21.77
CA LYS A 458 -13.55 -21.25 21.94
C LYS A 458 -12.83 -21.77 23.20
N LYS A 459 -12.18 -20.88 23.97
CA LYS A 459 -11.39 -21.21 25.17
C LYS A 459 -10.34 -22.30 24.91
N ILE A 460 -9.65 -22.21 23.77
CA ILE A 460 -8.61 -23.16 23.39
C ILE A 460 -7.35 -22.84 24.19
N TYR A 461 -6.69 -23.90 24.70
CA TYR A 461 -5.43 -23.71 25.41
C TYR A 461 -4.29 -23.38 24.45
N ALA A 462 -3.57 -22.30 24.74
CA ALA A 462 -2.34 -21.89 24.06
C ALA A 462 -1.42 -21.23 25.08
N SER A 463 -0.31 -21.88 25.42
CA SER A 463 0.59 -21.42 26.51
C SER A 463 1.24 -20.06 26.19
N TYR A 464 1.45 -19.74 24.92
CA TYR A 464 2.04 -18.46 24.50
C TYR A 464 1.14 -17.24 24.79
N MET A 465 -0.17 -17.44 25.00
CA MET A 465 -1.09 -16.36 25.40
C MET A 465 -0.63 -15.59 26.64
N GLN A 466 0.10 -16.23 27.55
CA GLN A 466 0.65 -15.60 28.75
C GLN A 466 1.79 -14.60 28.45
N LYS A 467 2.46 -14.75 27.32
CA LYS A 467 3.59 -13.93 26.87
C LYS A 467 3.21 -12.94 25.78
N PHE A 468 2.00 -13.09 25.22
CA PHE A 468 1.53 -12.28 24.09
C PHE A 468 1.23 -10.85 24.54
N ASN A 469 1.90 -9.87 23.93
CA ASN A 469 1.69 -8.46 24.25
C ASN A 469 0.49 -7.91 23.47
N PHE A 470 -0.70 -8.20 23.99
CA PHE A 470 -1.95 -7.84 23.33
C PHE A 470 -2.12 -6.33 23.13
N GLU A 471 -1.72 -5.50 24.11
CA GLU A 471 -1.81 -4.04 23.98
C GLU A 471 -0.93 -3.53 22.82
N ALA A 472 0.34 -3.95 22.78
CA ALA A 472 1.24 -3.58 21.67
C ALA A 472 0.72 -4.10 20.33
N PHE A 473 0.12 -5.29 20.30
CA PHE A 473 -0.46 -5.88 19.11
C PHE A 473 -1.62 -5.02 18.55
N ILE A 474 -2.60 -4.65 19.37
CA ILE A 474 -3.72 -3.81 18.94
C ILE A 474 -3.23 -2.41 18.48
N ARG A 475 -2.32 -1.80 19.24
CA ARG A 475 -1.71 -0.51 18.83
C ARG A 475 -0.99 -0.61 17.48
N THR A 476 -0.31 -1.74 17.23
CA THR A 476 0.40 -1.97 15.97
C THR A 476 -0.58 -2.14 14.80
N ILE A 477 -1.69 -2.85 14.98
CA ILE A 477 -2.75 -2.98 13.96
C ILE A 477 -3.27 -1.60 13.54
N TYR A 478 -3.71 -0.77 14.51
CA TYR A 478 -4.25 0.56 14.21
C TYR A 478 -3.21 1.50 13.59
N ARG A 479 -1.98 1.47 14.12
CA ARG A 479 -0.89 2.24 13.52
C ARG A 479 -0.65 1.85 12.07
N ARG A 480 -0.58 0.54 11.76
CA ARG A 480 -0.36 0.08 10.38
C ARG A 480 -1.54 0.41 9.47
N ALA A 481 -2.76 0.19 9.91
CA ALA A 481 -3.94 0.54 9.13
C ALA A 481 -3.97 2.06 8.79
N HIS A 482 -3.65 2.92 9.75
CA HIS A 482 -3.58 4.36 9.52
C HIS A 482 -2.38 4.76 8.63
N TYR A 483 -1.20 4.18 8.90
CA TYR A 483 0.04 4.50 8.17
C TYR A 483 0.00 4.09 6.69
N MET A 484 -0.60 2.95 6.39
CA MET A 484 -0.75 2.45 5.02
C MET A 484 -1.55 3.41 4.11
N LEU A 485 -2.42 4.25 4.68
CA LEU A 485 -3.07 5.33 3.92
C LEU A 485 -2.09 6.36 3.36
N GLY A 486 -0.84 6.39 3.82
CA GLY A 486 0.25 7.11 3.17
C GLY A 486 0.59 6.62 1.76
N GLY A 487 0.22 5.38 1.41
CA GLY A 487 0.30 4.82 0.06
C GLY A 487 -0.99 4.95 -0.75
N TYR A 488 -2.06 5.47 -0.17
CA TYR A 488 -3.32 5.70 -0.86
C TYR A 488 -3.31 7.06 -1.53
N LEU A 489 -3.56 7.09 -2.84
CA LEU A 489 -3.45 8.29 -3.66
C LEU A 489 -4.71 9.18 -3.53
N TYR A 490 -4.80 9.88 -2.41
CA TYR A 490 -5.77 10.95 -2.26
C TYR A 490 -5.53 12.08 -3.28
N PRO A 491 -6.56 12.91 -3.60
CA PRO A 491 -6.45 14.04 -4.52
C PRO A 491 -5.23 14.94 -4.27
N GLU A 492 -4.87 15.23 -3.03
CA GLU A 492 -3.73 16.08 -2.65
C GLU A 492 -2.37 15.52 -3.06
N THR A 493 -2.29 14.22 -3.34
CA THR A 493 -1.09 13.55 -3.86
C THR A 493 -1.28 13.21 -5.34
N ALA A 494 -2.42 12.62 -5.71
CA ALA A 494 -2.72 12.19 -7.07
C ALA A 494 -2.64 13.33 -8.08
N MET A 495 -3.04 14.56 -7.69
CA MET A 495 -3.07 15.71 -8.59
C MET A 495 -1.73 16.06 -9.23
N TYR A 496 -0.60 15.62 -8.64
CA TYR A 496 0.75 15.86 -9.18
C TYR A 496 1.25 14.71 -10.06
N MET A 497 0.51 13.60 -10.18
CA MET A 497 0.84 12.51 -11.09
C MET A 497 0.59 12.90 -12.54
N LYS A 498 1.11 12.12 -13.51
CA LYS A 498 1.03 12.47 -14.93
C LYS A 498 -0.41 12.52 -15.45
N VAL A 499 -1.24 11.53 -15.04
CA VAL A 499 -2.68 11.45 -15.35
C VAL A 499 -3.43 11.23 -14.02
N PRO A 500 -3.73 12.30 -13.28
CA PRO A 500 -4.19 12.23 -11.90
C PRO A 500 -5.43 11.36 -11.68
N LEU A 501 -6.46 11.55 -12.51
CA LEU A 501 -7.74 10.86 -12.33
C LEU A 501 -7.65 9.35 -12.57
N SER A 502 -6.70 8.89 -13.40
CA SER A 502 -6.53 7.46 -13.70
C SER A 502 -5.99 6.67 -12.50
N VAL A 503 -5.37 7.33 -11.53
CA VAL A 503 -4.68 6.71 -10.39
C VAL A 503 -5.18 7.18 -9.03
N ALA A 504 -6.07 8.17 -9.00
CA ALA A 504 -6.65 8.63 -7.75
C ALA A 504 -7.45 7.52 -7.06
N TYR A 505 -7.45 7.57 -5.73
CA TYR A 505 -8.22 6.66 -4.89
C TYR A 505 -7.82 5.18 -5.01
N THR A 506 -6.56 4.91 -5.38
CA THR A 506 -5.97 3.58 -5.30
C THR A 506 -4.66 3.58 -4.51
N PHE A 507 -4.10 2.40 -4.28
CA PHE A 507 -2.85 2.25 -3.55
C PHE A 507 -1.64 2.19 -4.48
N CYS A 508 -0.52 2.76 -4.00
CA CYS A 508 0.79 2.69 -4.64
C CYS A 508 1.88 2.27 -3.64
N VAL A 509 2.96 1.74 -4.16
CA VAL A 509 4.20 1.50 -3.42
C VAL A 509 5.07 2.76 -3.50
N ARG A 510 4.96 3.62 -2.49
CA ARG A 510 5.58 4.95 -2.47
C ARG A 510 7.10 4.89 -2.62
N HIS A 511 7.76 3.96 -1.93
CA HIS A 511 9.21 3.78 -1.96
C HIS A 511 9.74 3.15 -3.27
N ASP A 512 8.86 2.72 -4.17
CA ASP A 512 9.20 2.26 -5.52
C ASP A 512 8.59 3.21 -6.57
N SER A 513 8.94 4.49 -6.49
CA SER A 513 8.51 5.54 -7.42
C SER A 513 6.99 5.60 -7.61
N TYR A 514 6.23 5.41 -6.54
CA TYR A 514 4.75 5.36 -6.55
C TYR A 514 4.17 4.27 -7.46
N ARG A 515 4.91 3.20 -7.73
CA ARG A 515 4.42 2.08 -8.54
C ARG A 515 3.04 1.64 -8.07
N ILE A 516 2.14 1.48 -9.03
CA ILE A 516 0.84 0.83 -8.85
C ILE A 516 0.88 -0.45 -9.67
N ARG A 517 0.79 -1.59 -9.03
CA ARG A 517 0.70 -2.89 -9.66
C ARG A 517 -0.46 -3.65 -9.04
N ILE A 518 -1.12 -4.50 -9.83
CA ILE A 518 -2.36 -5.17 -9.41
C ILE A 518 -2.21 -5.95 -8.11
N ASP A 519 -1.07 -6.60 -7.88
CA ASP A 519 -0.80 -7.31 -6.63
C ASP A 519 -0.45 -6.38 -5.46
N ASP A 520 0.17 -5.21 -5.71
CA ASP A 520 0.35 -4.21 -4.66
C ASP A 520 -1.03 -3.78 -4.11
N VAL A 521 -1.98 -3.45 -5.01
CA VAL A 521 -3.36 -3.07 -4.62
C VAL A 521 -4.07 -4.23 -3.92
N GLN A 522 -3.92 -5.46 -4.42
CA GLN A 522 -4.49 -6.68 -3.81
C GLN A 522 -4.11 -6.82 -2.34
N HIS A 523 -2.83 -6.70 -2.00
CA HIS A 523 -2.35 -6.87 -0.63
C HIS A 523 -2.83 -5.75 0.31
N TYR A 524 -2.89 -4.51 -0.17
CA TYR A 524 -3.52 -3.45 0.62
C TYR A 524 -4.98 -3.79 0.94
N ILE A 525 -5.74 -4.21 -0.06
CA ILE A 525 -7.14 -4.57 0.11
C ILE A 525 -7.30 -5.80 1.02
N GLY A 526 -6.46 -6.82 0.89
CA GLY A 526 -6.47 -8.00 1.76
C GLY A 526 -6.38 -7.63 3.24
N GLY A 527 -5.46 -6.73 3.59
CA GLY A 527 -5.33 -6.21 4.94
C GLY A 527 -6.56 -5.43 5.40
N TYR A 528 -7.06 -4.50 4.59
CA TYR A 528 -8.25 -3.70 4.95
C TYR A 528 -9.55 -4.51 4.95
N TYR A 529 -9.71 -5.51 4.09
CA TYR A 529 -10.85 -6.42 4.11
C TYR A 529 -10.96 -7.16 5.45
N ASN A 530 -9.85 -7.72 5.92
CA ASN A 530 -9.82 -8.40 7.21
C ASN A 530 -9.99 -7.42 8.38
N PHE A 531 -9.44 -6.22 8.28
CA PHE A 531 -9.64 -5.15 9.27
C PHE A 531 -11.12 -4.73 9.33
N TYR A 532 -11.78 -4.53 8.19
CA TYR A 532 -13.20 -4.19 8.10
C TYR A 532 -14.09 -5.24 8.74
N ASN A 533 -13.85 -6.52 8.44
CA ASN A 533 -14.64 -7.63 8.96
C ASN A 533 -14.50 -7.81 10.49
N ASN A 534 -13.39 -7.36 11.06
CA ASN A 534 -13.12 -7.42 12.50
C ASN A 534 -13.22 -6.07 13.20
N PHE A 535 -13.67 -5.02 12.50
CA PHE A 535 -13.61 -3.63 12.96
C PHE A 535 -14.26 -3.43 14.34
N ASP A 536 -15.45 -3.93 14.54
CA ASP A 536 -16.23 -3.66 15.76
C ASP A 536 -15.53 -4.20 17.03
N LYS A 537 -14.92 -5.40 16.95
CA LYS A 537 -14.12 -5.97 18.03
C LYS A 537 -12.79 -5.22 18.22
N LEU A 538 -12.13 -4.88 17.15
CA LEU A 538 -10.87 -4.11 17.19
C LEU A 538 -11.09 -2.75 17.83
N ASP A 539 -12.16 -2.05 17.45
CA ASP A 539 -12.50 -0.72 17.96
C ASP A 539 -12.81 -0.75 19.46
N GLU A 540 -13.52 -1.80 19.95
CA GLU A 540 -13.75 -2.02 21.36
C GLU A 540 -12.41 -2.18 22.14
N TYR A 541 -11.50 -3.03 21.65
CA TYR A 541 -10.18 -3.20 22.25
C TYR A 541 -9.32 -1.95 22.19
N TYR A 542 -9.33 -1.25 21.08
CA TYR A 542 -8.53 -0.04 20.91
C TYR A 542 -8.97 1.07 21.87
N LYS A 543 -10.28 1.26 22.03
CA LYS A 543 -10.85 2.23 23.00
C LYS A 543 -10.50 1.85 24.42
N ASP A 544 -10.63 0.58 24.80
CA ASP A 544 -10.24 0.13 26.16
C ASP A 544 -8.76 0.37 26.48
N ILE A 545 -7.89 0.30 25.46
CA ILE A 545 -6.45 0.56 25.59
C ILE A 545 -6.15 2.06 25.61
N THR A 546 -6.84 2.89 24.83
CA THR A 546 -6.56 4.33 24.71
C THR A 546 -7.13 5.14 25.87
N ASP A 547 -8.21 4.69 26.48
CA ASP A 547 -8.84 5.32 27.64
C ASP A 547 -8.02 5.11 28.95
N LYS A 548 -7.04 4.19 28.93
CA LYS A 548 -6.11 4.00 30.06
C LYS A 548 -4.94 4.99 29.99
N PRO A 549 -4.48 5.55 31.14
CA PRO A 549 -3.31 6.43 31.14
C PRO A 549 -2.08 5.70 30.59
N LYS A 550 -1.35 6.37 29.70
CA LYS A 550 -0.18 5.81 28.98
C LYS A 550 0.86 5.25 29.96
N THR A 551 0.95 3.95 30.02
CA THR A 551 2.12 3.23 30.54
C THR A 551 2.72 2.44 29.40
N THR A 552 3.98 2.76 29.11
CA THR A 552 5.05 1.93 28.54
C THR A 552 5.63 2.36 27.21
N HIS A 553 6.94 2.55 27.27
CA HIS A 553 7.84 2.51 26.13
C HIS A 553 7.84 1.10 25.51
N ILE A 554 7.68 1.01 24.19
CA ILE A 554 8.03 -0.21 23.46
C ILE A 554 9.55 -0.17 23.32
N ASP A 555 10.23 -1.09 23.99
CA ASP A 555 11.69 -1.21 23.94
C ASP A 555 12.13 -1.58 22.52
N THR A 556 12.82 -0.66 21.84
CA THR A 556 13.23 -0.80 20.44
C THR A 556 14.74 -0.98 20.32
N ASN A 557 15.23 -2.18 20.60
CA ASN A 557 16.61 -2.56 20.28
C ASN A 557 16.68 -3.17 18.86
N VAL A 558 16.61 -2.34 17.80
CA VAL A 558 16.59 -2.84 16.40
C VAL A 558 17.47 -2.01 15.44
N ASP A 559 18.64 -1.55 15.87
CA ASP A 559 19.48 -0.74 14.97
C ASP A 559 20.45 -1.52 14.06
N SER A 560 20.67 -2.84 14.24
CA SER A 560 21.68 -3.59 13.48
C SER A 560 21.14 -4.47 12.32
N GLU A 561 19.85 -4.77 12.27
CA GLU A 561 19.27 -5.63 11.21
C GLU A 561 18.63 -4.86 10.05
N ARG A 562 18.48 -3.56 10.20
CA ARG A 562 17.79 -2.65 9.26
C ARG A 562 18.37 -2.62 7.85
N ALA A 563 19.70 -2.55 7.74
CA ALA A 563 20.38 -2.45 6.44
C ALA A 563 20.32 -3.75 5.62
N SER A 564 20.26 -4.90 6.28
CA SER A 564 20.26 -6.22 5.66
C SER A 564 18.94 -6.55 4.96
N PHE A 565 17.81 -6.19 5.56
CA PHE A 565 16.48 -6.54 5.05
C PHE A 565 16.02 -5.63 3.88
N VAL A 566 16.31 -4.33 3.95
CA VAL A 566 16.01 -3.40 2.83
C VAL A 566 16.85 -3.76 1.62
N ASN A 567 18.12 -4.09 1.80
CA ASN A 567 18.99 -4.54 0.71
C ASN A 567 18.55 -5.91 0.15
N TRP A 568 18.05 -6.81 0.99
CA TRP A 568 17.51 -8.10 0.54
C TRP A 568 16.21 -7.93 -0.27
N ILE A 569 15.28 -7.06 0.15
CA ILE A 569 14.06 -6.75 -0.63
C ILE A 569 14.43 -6.14 -1.98
N LEU A 570 15.36 -5.16 -2.01
CA LEU A 570 15.76 -4.48 -3.25
C LEU A 570 16.52 -5.38 -4.23
N SER A 571 17.12 -6.46 -3.76
CA SER A 571 17.83 -7.44 -4.60
C SER A 571 16.92 -8.58 -5.11
N ASN A 572 15.70 -8.73 -4.57
CA ASN A 572 14.78 -9.85 -4.88
C ASN A 572 13.40 -9.40 -5.42
N ILE A 573 13.23 -8.10 -5.70
CA ILE A 573 12.13 -7.54 -6.46
C ILE A 573 12.58 -7.24 -7.89
#